data_2930c3203bdbf4e0df1760c5cb16d265
#
_entry.id   2930c3203bdbf4e0df1760c5cb16d265
#
_cell.length_a   1.000
_cell.length_b   1.000
_cell.length_c   1.000
_cell.angle_alpha   90.00
_cell.angle_beta   90.00
_cell.angle_gamma   90.00
#
_symmetry.space_group_name_H-M   'P 1'
#
loop_
_entity.id
_entity.type
_entity.pdbx_description
1 polymer ?
#
loop_
_entity_poly.entity_id
_entity_poly.type
_entity_poly.pdbx_seq_one_letter_code
_entity_poly.pdbx_strand_id
1 'polypeptide(L)'
;TVKGDVHDIGKNIVGVVLACNNYRVVDLGVMVPAGRILAAAVEERAAVVGLSGLITPSLDEMVQVAAEMQRRQFTVPLLIGGATTSRQHTAVKIAPEYGGPVVYVPDASRVIDVVSSLLSDTRRHDFEAGNRAAQADLRERHHARGARPLRPYPEALANRLRIDWPQADIPTPAFTGRRVAADVPLADLARFIDWTFFFSAWGLKGRFPAILDHPEYGPAARDLHEHARRMLATIIDEGSLRARGVYGFWPAAADGDDLVLFEDAGGHAEIARFPMLRQQESVEEGRPQ
;
A
#
# COMPACT_ATOMS: atom_id res chain seq x y z
N THR A 1 -6.27 -10.61 13.27
CA THR A 1 -5.45 -9.47 12.81
C THR A 1 -4.65 -8.87 13.95
N VAL A 2 -3.55 -8.19 13.65
CA VAL A 2 -2.70 -7.55 14.66
C VAL A 2 -3.39 -6.37 15.34
N LYS A 3 -2.82 -5.89 16.43
CA LYS A 3 -3.33 -4.76 17.20
C LYS A 3 -3.59 -3.54 16.29
N GLY A 4 -4.74 -2.89 16.50
CA GLY A 4 -5.17 -1.72 15.73
C GLY A 4 -5.81 -2.00 14.38
N ASP A 5 -5.79 -3.25 13.90
CA ASP A 5 -6.37 -3.63 12.62
C ASP A 5 -7.72 -4.35 12.80
N VAL A 6 -8.78 -3.80 12.20
CA VAL A 6 -10.16 -4.28 12.31
C VAL A 6 -10.62 -5.12 11.11
N HIS A 7 -9.77 -5.31 10.10
CA HIS A 7 -10.14 -5.96 8.85
C HIS A 7 -9.97 -7.48 8.95
N ASP A 8 -11.04 -8.23 8.81
CA ASP A 8 -11.07 -9.68 9.03
C ASP A 8 -11.43 -10.53 7.80
N ILE A 9 -11.95 -9.95 6.71
CA ILE A 9 -12.44 -10.71 5.55
C ILE A 9 -11.35 -11.63 4.99
N GLY A 10 -10.16 -11.11 4.71
CA GLY A 10 -9.07 -11.89 4.16
C GLY A 10 -8.60 -13.00 5.11
N LYS A 11 -8.52 -12.70 6.40
CA LYS A 11 -8.19 -13.65 7.46
C LYS A 11 -9.23 -14.77 7.54
N ASN A 12 -10.52 -14.43 7.51
CA ASN A 12 -11.61 -15.40 7.58
C ASN A 12 -11.59 -16.35 6.38
N ILE A 13 -11.34 -15.83 5.16
CA ILE A 13 -11.19 -16.66 3.94
C ILE A 13 -10.04 -17.66 4.13
N VAL A 14 -8.87 -17.20 4.60
CA VAL A 14 -7.72 -18.07 4.88
C VAL A 14 -8.09 -19.15 5.90
N GLY A 15 -8.80 -18.76 6.98
CA GLY A 15 -9.27 -19.69 8.00
C GLY A 15 -10.20 -20.77 7.43
N VAL A 16 -11.16 -20.40 6.60
CA VAL A 16 -12.07 -21.35 5.93
C VAL A 16 -11.30 -22.30 5.00
N VAL A 17 -10.39 -21.77 4.19
CA VAL A 17 -9.58 -22.58 3.25
C VAL A 17 -8.72 -23.59 4.02
N LEU A 18 -8.10 -23.21 5.12
CA LEU A 18 -7.35 -24.12 5.99
C LEU A 18 -8.26 -25.18 6.63
N ALA A 19 -9.41 -24.77 7.16
CA ALA A 19 -10.37 -25.70 7.79
C ALA A 19 -10.91 -26.73 6.79
N CYS A 20 -11.21 -26.34 5.54
CA CYS A 20 -11.61 -27.23 4.46
C CYS A 20 -10.51 -28.24 4.07
N ASN A 21 -9.26 -27.99 4.44
CA ASN A 21 -8.12 -28.89 4.21
C ASN A 21 -7.63 -29.58 5.48
N ASN A 22 -8.53 -29.81 6.44
CA ASN A 22 -8.30 -30.58 7.65
C ASN A 22 -7.31 -29.94 8.66
N TYR A 23 -7.09 -28.63 8.59
CA TYR A 23 -6.34 -27.91 9.61
C TYR A 23 -7.30 -27.37 10.68
N ARG A 24 -6.97 -27.56 11.95
CA ARG A 24 -7.67 -26.90 13.06
C ARG A 24 -7.24 -25.44 13.12
N VAL A 25 -8.16 -24.53 12.92
CA VAL A 25 -7.93 -23.09 12.94
C VAL A 25 -8.46 -22.51 14.23
N VAL A 26 -7.61 -21.75 14.93
CA VAL A 26 -7.98 -20.97 16.11
C VAL A 26 -7.98 -19.49 15.71
N ASP A 27 -9.17 -18.95 15.48
CA ASP A 27 -9.32 -17.55 15.10
C ASP A 27 -9.43 -16.67 16.35
N LEU A 28 -8.47 -15.76 16.50
CA LEU A 28 -8.41 -14.82 17.62
C LEU A 28 -9.18 -13.52 17.38
N GLY A 29 -9.78 -13.35 16.19
CA GLY A 29 -10.50 -12.13 15.82
C GLY A 29 -9.59 -11.02 15.32
N VAL A 30 -9.96 -9.79 15.64
CA VAL A 30 -9.32 -8.54 15.17
C VAL A 30 -8.69 -7.77 16.32
N MET A 31 -7.79 -6.84 16.01
CA MET A 31 -7.10 -5.97 16.98
C MET A 31 -6.38 -6.73 18.12
N VAL A 32 -5.78 -7.86 17.82
CA VAL A 32 -5.22 -8.76 18.84
C VAL A 32 -3.78 -8.34 19.18
N PRO A 33 -3.49 -8.01 20.45
CA PRO A 33 -2.13 -7.69 20.88
C PRO A 33 -1.18 -8.89 20.76
N ALA A 34 0.10 -8.65 20.48
CA ALA A 34 1.15 -9.66 20.34
C ALA A 34 1.17 -10.67 21.50
N GLY A 35 1.08 -10.17 22.75
CA GLY A 35 1.05 -11.03 23.94
C GLY A 35 -0.09 -12.05 23.95
N ARG A 36 -1.30 -11.67 23.47
CA ARG A 36 -2.46 -12.56 23.37
C ARG A 36 -2.29 -13.58 22.24
N ILE A 37 -1.75 -13.15 21.09
CA ILE A 37 -1.46 -14.05 19.96
C ILE A 37 -0.52 -15.18 20.43
N LEU A 38 0.57 -14.81 21.09
CA LEU A 38 1.58 -15.77 21.50
C LEU A 38 1.15 -16.63 22.69
N ALA A 39 0.32 -16.12 23.62
CA ALA A 39 -0.28 -16.92 24.66
C ALA A 39 -1.19 -18.01 24.07
N ALA A 40 -2.07 -17.63 23.15
CA ALA A 40 -2.94 -18.58 22.46
C ALA A 40 -2.13 -19.61 21.64
N ALA A 41 -1.03 -19.21 20.99
CA ALA A 41 -0.17 -20.14 20.25
C ALA A 41 0.43 -21.23 21.17
N VAL A 42 0.76 -20.90 22.42
CA VAL A 42 1.24 -21.86 23.41
C VAL A 42 0.11 -22.73 23.94
N GLU A 43 -1.01 -22.14 24.37
CA GLU A 43 -2.17 -22.83 24.91
C GLU A 43 -2.71 -23.88 23.93
N GLU A 44 -2.81 -23.52 22.66
CA GLU A 44 -3.37 -24.35 21.59
C GLU A 44 -2.32 -25.25 20.92
N ARG A 45 -1.07 -25.18 21.35
CA ARG A 45 0.07 -25.88 20.72
C ARG A 45 0.08 -25.69 19.21
N ALA A 46 -0.04 -24.42 18.79
CA ALA A 46 -0.14 -24.07 17.40
C ALA A 46 1.12 -24.49 16.62
N ALA A 47 0.94 -25.21 15.52
CA ALA A 47 2.03 -25.59 14.63
C ALA A 47 2.48 -24.44 13.71
N VAL A 48 1.64 -23.41 13.55
CA VAL A 48 1.87 -22.22 12.72
C VAL A 48 1.14 -21.03 13.34
N VAL A 49 1.74 -19.85 13.28
CA VAL A 49 1.09 -18.58 13.62
C VAL A 49 0.88 -17.76 12.36
N GLY A 50 -0.32 -17.22 12.13
CA GLY A 50 -0.66 -16.39 10.98
C GLY A 50 -1.07 -14.99 11.40
N LEU A 51 -0.53 -13.97 10.72
CA LEU A 51 -0.87 -12.57 10.91
C LEU A 51 -1.47 -12.00 9.61
N SER A 52 -2.53 -11.22 9.76
CA SER A 52 -3.15 -10.47 8.66
C SER A 52 -3.20 -8.99 8.99
N GLY A 53 -2.95 -8.13 7.99
CA GLY A 53 -3.01 -6.68 8.14
C GLY A 53 -3.44 -5.98 6.86
N LEU A 54 -4.27 -4.94 7.00
CA LEU A 54 -4.78 -4.14 5.89
C LEU A 54 -4.32 -2.69 5.93
N ILE A 55 -3.95 -2.17 7.09
CA ILE A 55 -3.54 -0.77 7.26
C ILE A 55 -2.03 -0.67 7.51
N THR A 56 -1.43 0.46 7.15
CA THR A 56 0.02 0.66 7.27
C THR A 56 0.56 0.42 8.69
N PRO A 57 -0.09 0.85 9.78
CA PRO A 57 0.38 0.56 11.14
C PRO A 57 0.47 -0.93 11.48
N SER A 58 -0.29 -1.79 10.80
CA SER A 58 -0.23 -3.25 11.02
C SER A 58 1.13 -3.83 10.66
N LEU A 59 1.88 -3.19 9.77
CA LEU A 59 3.21 -3.61 9.35
C LEU A 59 4.21 -3.58 10.51
N ASP A 60 4.18 -2.52 11.32
CA ASP A 60 5.06 -2.37 12.50
C ASP A 60 4.64 -3.34 13.62
N GLU A 61 3.35 -3.56 13.81
CA GLU A 61 2.85 -4.55 14.77
C GLU A 61 3.27 -5.98 14.41
N MET A 62 3.34 -6.32 13.11
CA MET A 62 3.85 -7.63 12.67
C MET A 62 5.34 -7.80 12.96
N VAL A 63 6.14 -6.74 12.81
CA VAL A 63 7.57 -6.71 13.22
C VAL A 63 7.69 -6.97 14.71
N GLN A 64 6.87 -6.31 15.53
CA GLN A 64 6.86 -6.51 16.98
C GLN A 64 6.46 -7.94 17.38
N VAL A 65 5.48 -8.55 16.70
CA VAL A 65 5.11 -9.96 16.96
C VAL A 65 6.29 -10.88 16.64
N ALA A 66 6.99 -10.69 15.52
CA ALA A 66 8.15 -11.48 15.15
C ALA A 66 9.29 -11.36 16.18
N ALA A 67 9.61 -10.14 16.61
CA ALA A 67 10.61 -9.89 17.66
C ALA A 67 10.22 -10.54 19.00
N GLU A 68 8.94 -10.49 19.37
CA GLU A 68 8.45 -11.12 20.59
C GLU A 68 8.46 -12.66 20.49
N MET A 69 8.19 -13.24 19.32
CA MET A 69 8.38 -14.67 19.04
C MET A 69 9.85 -15.08 19.27
N GLN A 70 10.79 -14.29 18.75
CA GLN A 70 12.22 -14.50 18.97
C GLN A 70 12.59 -14.44 20.46
N ARG A 71 12.13 -13.39 21.15
CA ARG A 71 12.39 -13.20 22.57
C ARG A 71 11.87 -14.36 23.44
N ARG A 72 10.72 -14.95 23.07
CA ARG A 72 10.10 -16.10 23.75
C ARG A 72 10.59 -17.45 23.21
N GLN A 73 11.58 -17.47 22.34
CA GLN A 73 12.18 -18.68 21.77
C GLN A 73 11.18 -19.60 21.05
N PHE A 74 10.21 -19.02 20.36
CA PHE A 74 9.33 -19.79 19.48
C PHE A 74 10.13 -20.44 18.34
N THR A 75 9.63 -21.57 17.83
CA THR A 75 10.22 -22.28 16.68
C THR A 75 9.23 -22.53 15.57
N VAL A 76 7.95 -22.17 15.79
CA VAL A 76 6.87 -22.39 14.83
C VAL A 76 6.94 -21.36 13.69
N PRO A 77 6.54 -21.73 12.47
CA PRO A 77 6.47 -20.81 11.35
C PRO A 77 5.52 -19.63 11.60
N LEU A 78 5.91 -18.45 11.10
CA LEU A 78 5.11 -17.24 11.08
C LEU A 78 4.68 -16.92 9.64
N LEU A 79 3.37 -16.91 9.39
CA LEU A 79 2.79 -16.52 8.11
C LEU A 79 2.38 -15.05 8.13
N ILE A 80 2.70 -14.34 7.07
CA ILE A 80 2.38 -12.92 6.89
C ILE A 80 1.49 -12.76 5.67
N GLY A 81 0.31 -12.18 5.88
CA GLY A 81 -0.67 -11.93 4.83
C GLY A 81 -1.45 -10.64 5.06
N GLY A 82 -2.32 -10.31 4.09
CA GLY A 82 -3.13 -9.09 4.09
C GLY A 82 -2.68 -8.08 3.04
N ALA A 83 -3.59 -7.18 2.66
CA ALA A 83 -3.44 -6.35 1.46
C ALA A 83 -2.29 -5.33 1.51
N THR A 84 -1.88 -4.86 2.69
CA THR A 84 -0.74 -3.94 2.84
C THR A 84 0.60 -4.65 2.94
N THR A 85 0.59 -5.97 3.13
CA THR A 85 1.83 -6.74 3.26
C THR A 85 2.45 -7.04 1.90
N SER A 86 3.74 -7.26 1.87
CA SER A 86 4.46 -7.62 0.64
C SER A 86 5.63 -8.55 0.92
N ARG A 87 6.08 -9.27 -0.12
CA ARG A 87 7.30 -10.08 -0.05
C ARG A 87 8.50 -9.26 0.40
N GLN A 88 8.62 -8.04 -0.11
CA GLN A 88 9.75 -7.16 0.22
C GLN A 88 9.70 -6.74 1.68
N HIS A 89 8.55 -6.26 2.19
CA HIS A 89 8.40 -5.88 3.59
C HIS A 89 8.66 -7.08 4.52
N THR A 90 8.08 -8.24 4.21
CA THR A 90 8.31 -9.46 4.98
C THR A 90 9.79 -9.83 5.03
N ALA A 91 10.49 -9.78 3.87
CA ALA A 91 11.91 -10.13 3.80
C ALA A 91 12.83 -9.13 4.50
N VAL A 92 12.53 -7.82 4.41
CA VAL A 92 13.41 -6.73 4.87
C VAL A 92 13.17 -6.36 6.33
N LYS A 93 11.91 -6.39 6.79
CA LYS A 93 11.53 -5.88 8.11
C LYS A 93 11.12 -6.95 9.10
N ILE A 94 10.37 -7.98 8.67
CA ILE A 94 9.81 -8.96 9.59
C ILE A 94 10.74 -10.15 9.78
N ALA A 95 11.22 -10.76 8.69
CA ALA A 95 12.04 -11.96 8.74
C ALA A 95 13.36 -11.79 9.53
N PRO A 96 14.04 -10.63 9.55
CA PRO A 96 15.24 -10.44 10.37
C PRO A 96 14.98 -10.50 11.88
N GLU A 97 13.75 -10.22 12.32
CA GLU A 97 13.38 -10.19 13.74
C GLU A 97 13.06 -11.56 14.32
N TYR A 98 12.99 -12.61 13.49
CA TYR A 98 12.66 -13.94 13.94
C TYR A 98 13.50 -15.02 13.26
N GLY A 99 14.24 -15.82 14.03
CA GLY A 99 15.10 -16.90 13.54
C GLY A 99 14.35 -18.11 12.98
N GLY A 100 13.06 -18.28 13.33
CA GLY A 100 12.18 -19.29 12.77
C GLY A 100 11.72 -18.94 11.33
N PRO A 101 10.98 -19.84 10.66
CA PRO A 101 10.49 -19.58 9.31
C PRO A 101 9.48 -18.44 9.29
N VAL A 102 9.72 -17.40 8.50
CA VAL A 102 8.77 -16.31 8.20
C VAL A 102 8.40 -16.39 6.73
N VAL A 103 7.12 -16.54 6.41
CA VAL A 103 6.67 -16.76 5.04
C VAL A 103 5.57 -15.78 4.65
N TYR A 104 5.76 -15.09 3.54
CA TYR A 104 4.71 -14.25 2.94
C TYR A 104 3.72 -15.11 2.16
N VAL A 105 2.44 -14.95 2.46
CA VAL A 105 1.31 -15.60 1.78
C VAL A 105 0.52 -14.53 1.02
N PRO A 106 0.62 -14.46 -0.32
CA PRO A 106 0.04 -13.38 -1.10
C PRO A 106 -1.51 -13.38 -1.09
N ASP A 107 -2.09 -14.57 -1.05
CA ASP A 107 -3.53 -14.79 -1.08
C ASP A 107 -3.93 -16.14 -0.46
N ALA A 108 -5.22 -16.33 -0.24
CA ALA A 108 -5.75 -17.53 0.39
C ALA A 108 -5.55 -18.81 -0.44
N SER A 109 -5.40 -18.72 -1.78
CA SER A 109 -5.19 -19.87 -2.64
C SER A 109 -3.83 -20.52 -2.41
N ARG A 110 -2.84 -19.75 -1.96
CA ARG A 110 -1.46 -20.21 -1.70
C ARG A 110 -1.24 -20.74 -0.30
N VAL A 111 -2.17 -20.51 0.62
CA VAL A 111 -1.96 -20.87 2.03
C VAL A 111 -1.78 -22.36 2.25
N ILE A 112 -2.51 -23.21 1.51
CA ILE A 112 -2.44 -24.65 1.66
C ILE A 112 -1.06 -25.20 1.26
N ASP A 113 -0.55 -24.77 0.10
CA ASP A 113 0.79 -25.19 -0.37
C ASP A 113 1.87 -24.78 0.64
N VAL A 114 1.78 -23.58 1.17
CA VAL A 114 2.73 -23.05 2.16
C VAL A 114 2.66 -23.85 3.46
N VAL A 115 1.46 -24.01 4.05
CA VAL A 115 1.29 -24.69 5.33
C VAL A 115 1.65 -26.18 5.19
N SER A 116 1.19 -26.85 4.14
CA SER A 116 1.51 -28.25 3.89
C SER A 116 3.01 -28.50 3.67
N SER A 117 3.72 -27.53 3.07
CA SER A 117 5.17 -27.63 2.91
C SER A 117 5.92 -27.41 4.23
N LEU A 118 5.48 -26.43 5.03
CA LEU A 118 6.07 -26.13 6.33
C LEU A 118 5.86 -27.24 7.37
N LEU A 119 4.74 -28.00 7.27
CA LEU A 119 4.41 -29.08 8.19
C LEU A 119 4.80 -30.47 7.68
N SER A 120 5.41 -30.56 6.49
CA SER A 120 5.86 -31.83 5.90
C SER A 120 7.30 -32.13 6.32
N ASP A 121 7.54 -33.28 6.89
CA ASP A 121 8.88 -33.75 7.28
C ASP A 121 9.85 -33.82 6.08
N THR A 122 9.35 -34.10 4.87
CA THR A 122 10.15 -34.25 3.67
C THR A 122 10.37 -32.98 2.89
N ARG A 123 9.40 -32.03 2.91
CA ARG A 123 9.44 -30.81 2.09
C ARG A 123 9.89 -29.57 2.86
N ARG A 124 9.78 -29.59 4.17
CA ARG A 124 10.03 -28.43 5.03
C ARG A 124 11.41 -27.83 4.81
N HIS A 125 12.45 -28.67 4.82
CA HIS A 125 13.84 -28.20 4.71
C HIS A 125 14.07 -27.44 3.40
N ASP A 126 13.66 -28.01 2.27
CA ASP A 126 13.88 -27.41 0.96
C ASP A 126 13.02 -26.16 0.76
N PHE A 127 11.78 -26.17 1.28
CA PHE A 127 10.90 -25.01 1.25
C PHE A 127 11.47 -23.84 2.08
N GLU A 128 11.95 -24.11 3.30
CA GLU A 128 12.57 -23.09 4.15
C GLU A 128 13.86 -22.54 3.54
N ALA A 129 14.70 -23.41 2.97
CA ALA A 129 15.94 -23.00 2.31
C ALA A 129 15.65 -22.08 1.11
N GLY A 130 14.71 -22.47 0.25
CA GLY A 130 14.26 -21.65 -0.88
C GLY A 130 13.68 -20.31 -0.47
N ASN A 131 12.82 -20.29 0.56
CA ASN A 131 12.25 -19.05 1.11
C ASN A 131 13.32 -18.13 1.68
N ARG A 132 14.29 -18.66 2.43
CA ARG A 132 15.42 -17.88 2.99
C ARG A 132 16.30 -17.27 1.89
N ALA A 133 16.60 -18.05 0.86
CA ALA A 133 17.37 -17.60 -0.30
C ALA A 133 16.65 -16.45 -1.04
N ALA A 134 15.36 -16.61 -1.31
CA ALA A 134 14.54 -15.57 -1.94
C ALA A 134 14.46 -14.30 -1.09
N GLN A 135 14.36 -14.43 0.23
CA GLN A 135 14.37 -13.27 1.13
C GLN A 135 15.73 -12.58 1.20
N ALA A 136 16.84 -13.35 1.15
CA ALA A 136 18.18 -12.79 1.09
C ALA A 136 18.41 -11.96 -0.16
N ASP A 137 18.01 -12.47 -1.34
CA ASP A 137 18.04 -11.74 -2.61
C ASP A 137 17.21 -10.44 -2.56
N LEU A 138 16.01 -10.49 -1.96
CA LEU A 138 15.19 -9.29 -1.78
C LEU A 138 15.85 -8.25 -0.88
N ARG A 139 16.51 -8.66 0.20
CA ARG A 139 17.28 -7.76 1.09
C ARG A 139 18.46 -7.15 0.35
N GLU A 140 19.23 -7.96 -0.37
CA GLU A 140 20.37 -7.49 -1.16
C GLU A 140 19.95 -6.45 -2.18
N ARG A 141 18.91 -6.73 -2.95
CA ARG A 141 18.34 -5.76 -3.91
C ARG A 141 17.80 -4.50 -3.23
N HIS A 142 17.23 -4.63 -2.04
CA HIS A 142 16.76 -3.47 -1.27
C HIS A 142 17.93 -2.60 -0.81
N HIS A 143 19.00 -3.22 -0.32
CA HIS A 143 20.21 -2.51 0.08
C HIS A 143 20.98 -1.92 -1.11
N ALA A 144 21.03 -2.65 -2.23
CA ALA A 144 21.67 -2.17 -3.45
C ALA A 144 20.93 -0.98 -4.10
N ARG A 145 19.60 -0.91 -3.94
CA ARG A 145 18.84 0.28 -4.38
C ARG A 145 19.18 1.52 -3.58
N GLY A 146 19.89 1.38 -2.45
CA GLY A 146 20.38 2.43 -1.59
C GLY A 146 19.33 3.50 -1.26
N ALA A 147 19.12 3.84 -0.02
CA ALA A 147 18.52 5.14 0.26
C ALA A 147 19.39 6.17 -0.46
N ARG A 148 18.85 6.94 -1.40
CA ARG A 148 19.59 8.05 -1.98
C ARG A 148 20.14 8.87 -0.82
N PRO A 149 21.44 9.24 -0.82
CA PRO A 149 22.00 9.97 0.29
C PRO A 149 21.17 11.23 0.53
N LEU A 150 20.75 11.43 1.77
CA LEU A 150 20.03 12.64 2.12
C LEU A 150 21.04 13.77 2.29
N ARG A 151 20.76 14.91 1.68
CA ARG A 151 21.47 16.16 1.94
C ARG A 151 21.07 16.71 3.32
N PRO A 152 21.99 17.36 4.02
CA PRO A 152 21.63 18.14 5.18
C PRO A 152 20.53 19.16 4.86
N TYR A 153 19.57 19.34 5.78
CA TYR A 153 18.44 20.25 5.55
C TYR A 153 18.87 21.66 5.12
N PRO A 154 19.91 22.32 5.69
CA PRO A 154 20.34 23.63 5.22
C PRO A 154 20.75 23.65 3.73
N GLU A 155 21.38 22.58 3.24
CA GLU A 155 21.76 22.45 1.84
C GLU A 155 20.55 22.29 0.93
N ALA A 156 19.59 21.44 1.33
CA ALA A 156 18.34 21.27 0.60
C ALA A 156 17.52 22.58 0.56
N LEU A 157 17.49 23.32 1.66
CA LEU A 157 16.85 24.64 1.74
C LEU A 157 17.55 25.66 0.82
N ALA A 158 18.87 25.67 0.78
CA ALA A 158 19.64 26.56 -0.10
C ALA A 158 19.37 26.26 -1.59
N ASN A 159 19.14 24.98 -1.92
CA ASN A 159 18.83 24.49 -3.27
C ASN A 159 17.33 24.54 -3.62
N ARG A 160 16.49 25.19 -2.82
CA ARG A 160 15.04 25.29 -3.09
C ARG A 160 14.76 25.96 -4.43
N LEU A 161 13.65 25.62 -5.04
CA LEU A 161 13.13 26.33 -6.21
C LEU A 161 12.93 27.82 -5.88
N ARG A 162 13.55 28.69 -6.65
CA ARG A 162 13.36 30.14 -6.55
C ARG A 162 12.51 30.62 -7.71
N ILE A 163 11.34 31.12 -7.42
CA ILE A 163 10.40 31.63 -8.40
C ILE A 163 10.48 33.16 -8.35
N ASP A 164 10.65 33.79 -9.49
CA ASP A 164 10.51 35.23 -9.64
C ASP A 164 9.03 35.57 -9.76
N TRP A 165 8.38 35.72 -8.61
CA TRP A 165 6.94 35.94 -8.51
C TRP A 165 6.46 37.20 -9.29
N PRO A 166 7.18 38.35 -9.35
CA PRO A 166 6.80 39.48 -10.17
C PRO A 166 6.73 39.18 -11.68
N GLN A 167 7.48 38.20 -12.16
CA GLN A 167 7.46 37.79 -13.55
C GLN A 167 6.71 36.49 -13.80
N ALA A 168 6.28 35.81 -12.76
CA ALA A 168 5.54 34.56 -12.87
C ALA A 168 4.11 34.83 -13.35
N ASP A 169 3.65 34.08 -14.36
CA ASP A 169 2.26 34.06 -14.77
C ASP A 169 1.45 33.25 -13.75
N ILE A 170 0.82 33.95 -12.80
CA ILE A 170 -0.01 33.35 -11.77
C ILE A 170 -1.47 33.37 -12.24
N PRO A 171 -2.07 32.20 -12.56
CA PRO A 171 -3.47 32.16 -12.96
C PRO A 171 -4.39 32.70 -11.88
N THR A 172 -5.25 33.64 -12.26
CA THR A 172 -6.28 34.15 -11.35
C THR A 172 -7.54 33.30 -11.50
N PRO A 173 -7.98 32.59 -10.46
CA PRO A 173 -9.19 31.78 -10.55
C PRO A 173 -10.44 32.69 -10.65
N ALA A 174 -11.49 32.18 -11.32
CA ALA A 174 -12.75 32.92 -11.48
C ALA A 174 -13.51 33.14 -10.15
N PHE A 175 -13.09 32.49 -9.08
CA PHE A 175 -13.64 32.65 -7.72
C PHE A 175 -12.61 32.24 -6.67
N THR A 176 -12.79 32.69 -5.45
CA THR A 176 -12.09 32.19 -4.26
C THR A 176 -13.08 31.50 -3.31
N GLY A 177 -12.54 30.72 -2.38
CA GLY A 177 -13.33 29.92 -1.45
C GLY A 177 -13.79 28.58 -2.01
N ARG A 178 -14.66 27.93 -1.26
CA ARG A 178 -15.14 26.56 -1.53
C ARG A 178 -16.37 26.55 -2.44
N ARG A 179 -16.40 25.62 -3.40
CA ARG A 179 -17.61 25.26 -4.17
C ARG A 179 -17.90 23.77 -4.07
N VAL A 180 -19.18 23.43 -4.13
CA VAL A 180 -19.66 22.05 -4.14
C VAL A 180 -20.24 21.76 -5.53
N ALA A 181 -19.72 20.75 -6.19
CA ALA A 181 -20.31 20.14 -7.37
C ALA A 181 -21.22 18.99 -6.90
N ALA A 182 -22.52 19.30 -6.77
CA ALA A 182 -23.47 18.37 -6.14
C ALA A 182 -23.92 17.23 -7.06
N ASP A 183 -23.86 17.43 -8.37
CA ASP A 183 -24.28 16.45 -9.36
C ASP A 183 -23.44 16.63 -10.63
N VAL A 184 -22.37 15.86 -10.72
CA VAL A 184 -21.46 15.89 -11.89
C VAL A 184 -21.88 14.77 -12.82
N PRO A 185 -22.22 15.08 -14.10
CA PRO A 185 -22.63 14.05 -15.04
C PRO A 185 -21.55 12.99 -15.21
N LEU A 186 -21.91 11.72 -14.96
CA LEU A 186 -20.96 10.61 -15.10
C LEU A 186 -20.42 10.47 -16.52
N ALA A 187 -21.24 10.83 -17.53
CA ALA A 187 -20.82 10.83 -18.92
C ALA A 187 -19.65 11.78 -19.19
N ASP A 188 -19.60 12.92 -18.47
CA ASP A 188 -18.47 13.85 -18.56
C ASP A 188 -17.23 13.28 -17.90
N LEU A 189 -17.36 12.68 -16.70
CA LEU A 189 -16.27 12.05 -15.99
C LEU A 189 -15.69 10.85 -16.73
N ALA A 190 -16.54 10.07 -17.40
CA ALA A 190 -16.13 8.89 -18.19
C ALA A 190 -15.08 9.23 -19.28
N ARG A 191 -15.06 10.47 -19.75
CA ARG A 191 -14.09 10.96 -20.74
C ARG A 191 -12.66 11.11 -20.18
N PHE A 192 -12.51 11.15 -18.86
CA PHE A 192 -11.24 11.34 -18.17
C PHE A 192 -10.75 10.08 -17.47
N ILE A 193 -11.33 8.91 -17.75
CA ILE A 193 -10.87 7.65 -17.19
C ILE A 193 -9.44 7.35 -17.66
N ASP A 194 -8.55 7.12 -16.71
CA ASP A 194 -7.23 6.57 -16.99
C ASP A 194 -7.31 5.04 -17.18
N TRP A 195 -7.53 4.64 -18.43
CA TRP A 195 -7.59 3.23 -18.80
C TRP A 195 -6.26 2.50 -18.56
N THR A 196 -5.13 3.18 -18.59
CA THR A 196 -3.84 2.56 -18.26
C THR A 196 -3.83 2.10 -16.81
N PHE A 197 -4.30 2.95 -15.90
CA PHE A 197 -4.42 2.61 -14.49
C PHE A 197 -5.43 1.48 -14.25
N PHE A 198 -6.57 1.52 -14.96
CA PHE A 198 -7.57 0.45 -14.93
C PHE A 198 -6.95 -0.91 -15.27
N PHE A 199 -6.24 -1.03 -16.39
CA PHE A 199 -5.57 -2.28 -16.77
C PHE A 199 -4.51 -2.72 -15.75
N SER A 200 -3.75 -1.77 -15.22
CA SER A 200 -2.77 -2.04 -14.17
C SER A 200 -3.41 -2.63 -12.91
N ALA A 201 -4.58 -2.12 -12.50
CA ALA A 201 -5.33 -2.63 -11.34
C ALA A 201 -5.83 -4.08 -11.56
N TRP A 202 -6.04 -4.49 -12.81
CA TRP A 202 -6.38 -5.86 -13.19
C TRP A 202 -5.15 -6.73 -13.50
N GLY A 203 -3.94 -6.24 -13.21
CA GLY A 203 -2.69 -6.99 -13.39
C GLY A 203 -2.17 -7.04 -14.84
N LEU A 204 -2.80 -6.34 -15.77
CA LEU A 204 -2.36 -6.25 -17.16
C LEU A 204 -1.37 -5.09 -17.32
N LYS A 205 -0.15 -5.40 -17.77
CA LYS A 205 0.94 -4.41 -17.90
C LYS A 205 0.98 -3.84 -19.31
N GLY A 206 0.76 -2.54 -19.45
CA GLY A 206 0.85 -1.83 -20.73
C GLY A 206 0.11 -0.50 -20.69
N ARG A 207 0.41 0.39 -21.63
CA ARG A 207 -0.26 1.68 -21.76
C ARG A 207 -1.47 1.58 -22.69
N PHE A 208 -2.58 2.17 -22.32
CA PHE A 208 -3.72 2.35 -23.22
C PHE A 208 -3.39 3.48 -24.24
N PRO A 209 -3.74 3.33 -25.52
CA PRO A 209 -4.46 2.20 -26.13
C PRO A 209 -3.57 1.02 -26.58
N ALA A 210 -2.26 1.18 -26.60
CA ALA A 210 -1.32 0.19 -27.14
C ALA A 210 -1.43 -1.22 -26.51
N ILE A 211 -1.90 -1.30 -25.27
CA ILE A 211 -2.11 -2.60 -24.57
C ILE A 211 -3.12 -3.49 -25.30
N LEU A 212 -4.06 -2.91 -26.03
CA LEU A 212 -5.08 -3.67 -26.79
C LEU A 212 -4.47 -4.51 -27.93
N ASP A 213 -3.31 -4.10 -28.42
CA ASP A 213 -2.58 -4.76 -29.49
C ASP A 213 -1.36 -5.57 -28.97
N HIS A 214 -1.22 -5.68 -27.63
CA HIS A 214 -0.11 -6.39 -27.03
C HIS A 214 -0.18 -7.89 -27.39
N PRO A 215 0.94 -8.53 -27.83
CA PRO A 215 0.92 -9.93 -28.29
C PRO A 215 0.39 -10.92 -27.24
N GLU A 216 0.73 -10.73 -25.98
CA GLU A 216 0.34 -11.60 -24.86
C GLU A 216 -0.98 -11.16 -24.21
N TYR A 217 -1.12 -9.86 -23.91
CA TYR A 217 -2.25 -9.35 -23.12
C TYR A 217 -3.40 -8.79 -23.97
N GLY A 218 -3.18 -8.56 -25.26
CA GLY A 218 -4.15 -7.87 -26.13
C GLY A 218 -5.55 -8.49 -26.12
N PRO A 219 -5.70 -9.82 -26.29
CA PRO A 219 -7.03 -10.44 -26.24
C PRO A 219 -7.75 -10.20 -24.92
N ALA A 220 -7.07 -10.43 -23.79
CA ALA A 220 -7.64 -10.21 -22.46
C ALA A 220 -7.94 -8.72 -22.19
N ALA A 221 -7.07 -7.83 -22.66
CA ALA A 221 -7.27 -6.40 -22.52
C ALA A 221 -8.47 -5.89 -23.31
N ARG A 222 -8.68 -6.37 -24.53
CA ARG A 222 -9.88 -6.03 -25.34
C ARG A 222 -11.17 -6.50 -24.68
N ASP A 223 -11.22 -7.74 -24.22
CA ASP A 223 -12.39 -8.30 -23.55
C ASP A 223 -12.71 -7.53 -22.26
N LEU A 224 -11.71 -7.30 -21.42
CA LEU A 224 -11.86 -6.53 -20.19
C LEU A 224 -12.32 -5.09 -20.45
N HIS A 225 -11.76 -4.42 -21.48
CA HIS A 225 -12.14 -3.07 -21.86
C HIS A 225 -13.58 -2.99 -22.34
N GLU A 226 -13.99 -3.96 -23.16
CA GLU A 226 -15.38 -4.01 -23.65
C GLU A 226 -16.37 -4.22 -22.52
N HIS A 227 -16.07 -5.13 -21.58
CA HIS A 227 -16.91 -5.34 -20.40
C HIS A 227 -16.99 -4.08 -19.53
N ALA A 228 -15.86 -3.43 -19.28
CA ALA A 228 -15.82 -2.20 -18.50
C ALA A 228 -16.62 -1.07 -19.15
N ARG A 229 -16.53 -0.92 -20.47
CA ARG A 229 -17.30 0.09 -21.22
C ARG A 229 -18.80 -0.18 -21.18
N ARG A 230 -19.21 -1.44 -21.33
CA ARG A 230 -20.64 -1.82 -21.22
C ARG A 230 -21.18 -1.55 -19.83
N MET A 231 -20.43 -1.95 -18.79
CA MET A 231 -20.81 -1.67 -17.40
C MET A 231 -20.91 -0.17 -17.13
N LEU A 232 -19.95 0.61 -17.61
CA LEU A 232 -19.97 2.07 -17.46
C LEU A 232 -21.18 2.70 -18.16
N ALA A 233 -21.52 2.25 -19.36
CA ALA A 233 -22.72 2.69 -20.07
C ALA A 233 -23.99 2.38 -19.26
N THR A 234 -24.12 1.17 -18.73
CA THR A 234 -25.25 0.79 -17.88
C THR A 234 -25.35 1.68 -16.62
N ILE A 235 -24.23 1.93 -15.94
CA ILE A 235 -24.17 2.81 -14.75
C ILE A 235 -24.66 4.23 -15.09
N ILE A 236 -24.26 4.75 -16.26
CA ILE A 236 -24.65 6.09 -16.71
C ILE A 236 -26.14 6.13 -17.07
N ASP A 237 -26.62 5.15 -17.84
CA ASP A 237 -28.00 5.10 -18.33
C ASP A 237 -29.00 4.88 -17.18
N GLU A 238 -28.68 4.04 -16.23
CA GLU A 238 -29.52 3.76 -15.05
C GLU A 238 -29.42 4.85 -13.97
N GLY A 239 -28.38 5.70 -14.01
CA GLY A 239 -28.11 6.68 -12.95
C GLY A 239 -27.84 6.05 -11.58
N SER A 240 -27.30 4.81 -11.57
CA SER A 240 -27.09 4.02 -10.35
C SER A 240 -25.98 4.58 -9.45
N LEU A 241 -25.11 5.44 -9.97
CA LEU A 241 -24.09 6.18 -9.23
C LEU A 241 -24.27 7.69 -9.42
N ARG A 242 -23.93 8.45 -8.39
CA ARG A 242 -23.89 9.92 -8.42
C ARG A 242 -22.52 10.42 -8.02
N ALA A 243 -21.91 11.27 -8.83
CA ALA A 243 -20.65 11.89 -8.56
C ALA A 243 -20.84 13.26 -7.88
N ARG A 244 -20.15 13.45 -6.78
CA ARG A 244 -20.10 14.72 -6.04
C ARG A 244 -18.65 15.10 -5.78
N GLY A 245 -18.35 16.40 -5.80
CA GLY A 245 -17.03 16.89 -5.52
C GLY A 245 -17.09 18.19 -4.72
N VAL A 246 -15.99 18.47 -4.01
CA VAL A 246 -15.75 19.75 -3.37
C VAL A 246 -14.41 20.26 -3.86
N TYR A 247 -14.36 21.52 -4.28
CA TYR A 247 -13.13 22.16 -4.71
C TYR A 247 -13.13 23.61 -4.30
N GLY A 248 -11.95 24.20 -4.25
CA GLY A 248 -11.83 25.60 -3.88
C GLY A 248 -10.47 26.17 -4.21
N PHE A 249 -10.42 27.48 -4.25
CA PHE A 249 -9.21 28.25 -4.49
C PHE A 249 -9.05 29.29 -3.39
N TRP A 250 -7.84 29.42 -2.88
CA TRP A 250 -7.49 30.40 -1.87
C TRP A 250 -6.16 31.06 -2.21
N PRO A 251 -5.98 32.33 -1.87
CA PRO A 251 -4.67 32.93 -1.88
C PRO A 251 -3.73 32.12 -0.98
N ALA A 252 -2.53 31.88 -1.44
CA ALA A 252 -1.55 31.09 -0.71
C ALA A 252 -0.15 31.67 -0.83
N ALA A 253 0.67 31.49 0.17
CA ALA A 253 2.09 31.81 0.13
C ALA A 253 2.90 30.75 0.87
N ALA A 254 4.20 30.70 0.58
CA ALA A 254 5.15 29.89 1.35
C ALA A 254 5.71 30.73 2.50
N ASP A 255 5.74 30.13 3.70
CA ASP A 255 6.45 30.65 4.86
C ASP A 255 7.46 29.60 5.32
N GLY A 256 8.71 29.76 4.93
CA GLY A 256 9.72 28.71 5.06
C GLY A 256 9.38 27.48 4.20
N ASP A 257 9.08 26.36 4.85
CA ASP A 257 8.61 25.14 4.20
C ASP A 257 7.09 24.97 4.30
N ASP A 258 6.40 25.83 5.04
CA ASP A 258 4.97 25.74 5.19
C ASP A 258 4.23 26.36 4.01
N LEU A 259 3.09 25.78 3.66
CA LEU A 259 2.09 26.37 2.79
C LEU A 259 1.02 27.06 3.65
N VAL A 260 0.87 28.37 3.51
CA VAL A 260 -0.11 29.17 4.25
C VAL A 260 -1.23 29.60 3.31
N LEU A 261 -2.47 29.36 3.70
CA LEU A 261 -3.67 29.82 3.01
C LEU A 261 -4.23 31.06 3.69
N PHE A 262 -4.72 31.99 2.90
CA PHE A 262 -5.29 33.26 3.37
C PHE A 262 -6.75 33.41 2.92
N GLU A 263 -7.52 34.19 3.71
CA GLU A 263 -8.90 34.53 3.36
C GLU A 263 -8.96 35.48 2.16
N ASP A 264 -8.04 36.41 2.10
CA ASP A 264 -7.95 37.43 1.06
C ASP A 264 -6.57 37.48 0.38
N ALA A 265 -6.52 38.12 -0.79
CA ALA A 265 -5.28 38.26 -1.56
C ALA A 265 -4.23 39.19 -0.90
N GLY A 266 -4.60 39.96 0.12
CA GLY A 266 -3.69 40.80 0.87
C GLY A 266 -2.88 40.05 1.92
N GLY A 267 -3.21 38.79 2.19
CA GLY A 267 -2.49 37.96 3.16
C GLY A 267 -2.67 38.35 4.60
N HIS A 268 -3.78 39.02 4.93
CA HIS A 268 -4.00 39.57 6.27
C HIS A 268 -4.58 38.57 7.28
N ALA A 269 -5.35 37.58 6.78
CA ALA A 269 -6.01 36.58 7.63
C ALA A 269 -5.61 35.17 7.19
N GLU A 270 -4.74 34.55 7.98
CA GLU A 270 -4.39 33.14 7.81
C GLU A 270 -5.58 32.25 8.19
N ILE A 271 -6.01 31.37 7.29
CA ILE A 271 -7.11 30.41 7.54
C ILE A 271 -6.63 28.99 7.76
N ALA A 272 -5.46 28.63 7.20
CA ALA A 272 -4.86 27.32 7.39
C ALA A 272 -3.37 27.36 7.09
N ARG A 273 -2.62 26.50 7.79
CA ARG A 273 -1.19 26.27 7.57
C ARG A 273 -0.93 24.79 7.45
N PHE A 274 -0.18 24.42 6.42
CA PHE A 274 0.21 23.04 6.16
C PHE A 274 1.73 22.95 6.28
N PRO A 275 2.24 22.33 7.37
CA PRO A 275 3.66 22.01 7.46
C PRO A 275 4.02 20.98 6.38
N MET A 276 4.95 21.35 5.52
CA MET A 276 5.37 20.52 4.39
C MET A 276 6.77 19.95 4.66
N LEU A 277 7.05 18.82 4.05
CA LEU A 277 8.37 18.21 4.10
C LEU A 277 9.19 18.65 2.90
N ARG A 278 10.43 19.09 3.16
CA ARG A 278 11.37 19.37 2.10
C ARG A 278 12.01 18.08 1.60
N GLN A 279 12.06 17.93 0.29
CA GLN A 279 12.81 16.87 -0.36
C GLN A 279 14.31 17.03 -0.06
N GLN A 280 14.89 16.01 0.58
CA GLN A 280 16.31 15.98 0.97
C GLN A 280 17.12 14.92 0.20
N GLU A 281 16.48 14.06 -0.61
CA GLU A 281 17.26 13.14 -1.45
C GLU A 281 18.14 13.90 -2.41
N SER A 282 19.37 13.42 -2.62
CA SER A 282 20.25 14.01 -3.63
C SER A 282 19.61 13.94 -5.01
N VAL A 283 19.42 15.08 -5.64
CA VAL A 283 18.96 15.22 -7.01
C VAL A 283 20.13 15.48 -7.94
N GLU A 284 19.93 15.26 -9.24
CA GLU A 284 20.91 15.58 -10.27
C GLU A 284 21.30 17.07 -10.19
N GLU A 285 22.54 17.36 -10.50
CA GLU A 285 23.06 18.72 -10.48
C GLU A 285 22.20 19.65 -11.36
N GLY A 286 21.80 20.79 -10.79
CA GLY A 286 20.92 21.77 -11.47
C GLY A 286 19.41 21.56 -11.27
N ARG A 287 18.96 20.51 -10.58
CA ARG A 287 17.54 20.38 -10.18
C ARG A 287 17.30 20.96 -8.78
N PRO A 288 16.26 21.79 -8.58
CA PRO A 288 15.88 22.28 -7.26
C PRO A 288 15.27 21.16 -6.40
N GLN A 289 15.36 21.34 -5.10
CA GLN A 289 14.80 20.44 -4.07
C GLN A 289 13.56 21.02 -3.41
#